data_954814e5ba822482028698714c970906
#
_entry.id   954814e5ba822482028698714c970906
#
_cell.length_a   1.000
_cell.length_b   1.000
_cell.length_c   1.000
_cell.angle_alpha   90.00
_cell.angle_beta   90.00
_cell.angle_gamma   90.00
#
_symmetry.space_group_name_H-M   'P 1'
#
loop_
_entity.id
_entity.type
_entity.pdbx_description
1 polymer ?
#
loop_
_entity_poly.entity_id
_entity_poly.type
_entity_poly.pdbx_seq_one_letter_code
_entity_poly.pdbx_strand_id
1 'polypeptide(L)'
;VCSSDLDKQKLTIMHIDADNKRFQDFIAETEKKLDMEITVEKCPSNADNRQAKISTILASGDQNIDLISVNDEMISEFKHKGYLEPLEKNVMTEEVRDSFPQEYLESICEENGHIYSVPFQMDIMMFWVNQELLKQAGLDEIKDTGDFDILQKSLKNSDQYAYGDAWENTHVYNSLAQFVNFWGGDYFDWTDPKTQDAARYMKSMLDEKITSPAQFVDQYEQMEEKFIRGKYGCVFMYTGALGTFLDADVYGKNKIHMAPLPMFHEKKSTNIATWQYVLNNASENKDAAFRFLQYTASYEGSTEYAKIMKSYPARVDVIENEDIDLEGIDMVRKYLREYTLNARPLCENSMGAVSDMG
;
A
#
# COMPACT_ATOMS: atom_id res chain seq x y z
N VAL A 1 47.69 -22.99 0.89
CA VAL A 1 46.60 -22.16 0.34
C VAL A 1 45.37 -23.01 0.29
N CYS A 2 44.59 -23.02 1.33
CA CYS A 2 43.23 -23.55 1.31
C CYS A 2 42.30 -22.33 1.38
N SER A 3 41.82 -21.90 0.21
CA SER A 3 40.62 -21.11 0.12
C SER A 3 39.47 -22.03 0.57
N SER A 4 38.98 -21.85 1.76
CA SER A 4 37.71 -22.43 2.16
C SER A 4 36.63 -21.70 1.37
N ASP A 5 36.14 -22.30 0.30
CA ASP A 5 34.80 -22.03 -0.20
C ASP A 5 33.86 -22.50 0.93
N LEU A 6 33.67 -21.63 1.92
CA LEU A 6 32.51 -21.74 2.80
C LEU A 6 31.30 -21.57 1.89
N ASP A 7 30.52 -22.63 1.74
CA ASP A 7 29.27 -22.58 0.98
C ASP A 7 28.48 -21.36 1.47
N LYS A 8 28.25 -20.40 0.57
CA LYS A 8 27.44 -19.21 0.88
C LYS A 8 26.06 -19.65 1.36
N GLN A 9 25.54 -18.94 2.35
CA GLN A 9 24.15 -19.16 2.74
C GLN A 9 23.23 -18.89 1.55
N LYS A 10 22.22 -19.73 1.41
CA LYS A 10 21.24 -19.65 0.32
C LYS A 10 19.89 -19.23 0.86
N LEU A 11 19.18 -18.43 0.09
CA LEU A 11 17.86 -17.92 0.42
C LEU A 11 17.00 -17.90 -0.84
N THR A 12 15.78 -18.40 -0.76
CA THR A 12 14.80 -18.31 -1.84
C THR A 12 13.63 -17.44 -1.43
N ILE A 13 13.40 -16.40 -2.22
CA ILE A 13 12.35 -15.38 -1.98
C ILE A 13 11.33 -15.44 -3.11
N MET A 14 10.06 -15.61 -2.80
CA MET A 14 8.97 -15.36 -3.74
C MET A 14 8.52 -13.92 -3.62
N HIS A 15 8.60 -13.15 -4.72
CA HIS A 15 8.38 -11.70 -4.68
C HIS A 15 7.51 -11.20 -5.83
N ILE A 16 6.65 -10.21 -5.52
CA ILE A 16 5.79 -9.58 -6.52
C ILE A 16 6.59 -8.85 -7.60
N ASP A 17 7.72 -8.26 -7.24
CA ASP A 17 8.60 -7.48 -8.11
C ASP A 17 9.75 -8.29 -8.73
N ALA A 18 9.66 -9.62 -8.77
CA ALA A 18 10.76 -10.48 -9.28
C ALA A 18 11.24 -10.09 -10.69
N ASP A 19 10.34 -9.63 -11.56
CA ASP A 19 10.66 -9.18 -12.91
C ASP A 19 11.06 -7.69 -12.99
N ASN A 20 10.98 -6.96 -11.89
CA ASN A 20 11.33 -5.53 -11.84
C ASN A 20 12.86 -5.38 -11.79
N LYS A 21 13.43 -4.67 -12.79
CA LYS A 21 14.88 -4.46 -12.87
C LYS A 21 15.46 -3.79 -11.62
N ARG A 22 14.77 -2.83 -11.04
CA ARG A 22 15.21 -2.15 -9.81
C ARG A 22 15.27 -3.13 -8.63
N PHE A 23 14.30 -4.01 -8.53
CA PHE A 23 14.30 -5.04 -7.49
C PHE A 23 15.45 -6.04 -7.68
N GLN A 24 15.71 -6.45 -8.92
CA GLN A 24 16.87 -7.29 -9.24
C GLN A 24 18.18 -6.60 -8.85
N ASP A 25 18.31 -5.29 -9.08
CA ASP A 25 19.48 -4.51 -8.67
C ASP A 25 19.58 -4.44 -7.13
N PHE A 26 18.46 -4.24 -6.43
CA PHE A 26 18.42 -4.27 -4.97
C PHE A 26 18.87 -5.63 -4.41
N ILE A 27 18.41 -6.73 -4.99
CA ILE A 27 18.83 -8.08 -4.61
C ILE A 27 20.32 -8.28 -4.84
N ALA A 28 20.86 -7.86 -6.00
CA ALA A 28 22.28 -7.99 -6.33
C ALA A 28 23.17 -7.22 -5.34
N GLU A 29 22.78 -6.02 -4.92
CA GLU A 29 23.51 -5.26 -3.89
C GLU A 29 23.38 -5.93 -2.50
N THR A 30 22.21 -6.48 -2.18
CA THR A 30 21.98 -7.19 -0.92
C THR A 30 22.82 -8.48 -0.83
N GLU A 31 22.93 -9.26 -1.92
CA GLU A 31 23.80 -10.43 -2.00
C GLU A 31 25.26 -10.11 -1.70
N LYS A 32 25.77 -9.01 -2.26
CA LYS A 32 27.13 -8.53 -1.98
C LYS A 32 27.29 -8.11 -0.53
N LYS A 33 26.32 -7.35 -0.01
CA LYS A 33 26.34 -6.83 1.35
C LYS A 33 26.31 -7.91 2.41
N LEU A 34 25.50 -8.95 2.19
CA LEU A 34 25.29 -10.03 3.14
C LEU A 34 26.17 -11.27 2.88
N ASP A 35 26.93 -11.29 1.78
CA ASP A 35 27.68 -12.44 1.31
C ASP A 35 26.83 -13.73 1.29
N MET A 36 25.70 -13.67 0.59
CA MET A 36 24.76 -14.78 0.42
C MET A 36 24.32 -14.92 -1.04
N GLU A 37 23.72 -16.04 -1.37
CA GLU A 37 23.09 -16.32 -2.67
C GLU A 37 21.57 -16.22 -2.52
N ILE A 38 20.93 -15.34 -3.28
CA ILE A 38 19.48 -15.10 -3.19
C ILE A 38 18.84 -15.48 -4.52
N THR A 39 17.97 -16.48 -4.49
CA THR A 39 17.11 -16.82 -5.62
C THR A 39 15.78 -16.12 -5.47
N VAL A 40 15.31 -15.45 -6.50
CA VAL A 40 13.99 -14.78 -6.50
C VAL A 40 13.05 -15.51 -7.45
N GLU A 41 11.94 -15.98 -6.90
CA GLU A 41 10.83 -16.56 -7.66
C GLU A 41 9.70 -15.56 -7.84
N LYS A 42 9.03 -15.64 -8.99
CA LYS A 42 7.92 -14.75 -9.32
C LYS A 42 6.63 -15.15 -8.62
N CYS A 43 6.00 -14.19 -7.95
CA CYS A 43 4.59 -14.26 -7.56
C CYS A 43 3.68 -14.03 -8.78
N PRO A 44 2.52 -14.72 -8.87
CA PRO A 44 1.49 -14.35 -9.83
C PRO A 44 1.04 -12.88 -9.66
N SER A 45 0.85 -12.17 -10.76
CA SER A 45 0.36 -10.77 -10.73
C SER A 45 -1.11 -10.67 -10.32
N ASN A 46 -1.95 -11.61 -10.78
CA ASN A 46 -3.35 -11.69 -10.36
C ASN A 46 -3.44 -12.04 -8.86
N ALA A 47 -4.23 -11.28 -8.10
CA ALA A 47 -4.35 -11.40 -6.65
C ALA A 47 -4.86 -12.77 -6.21
N ASP A 48 -5.89 -13.32 -6.85
CA ASP A 48 -6.47 -14.63 -6.50
C ASP A 48 -5.49 -15.77 -6.76
N ASN A 49 -4.82 -15.74 -7.91
CA ASN A 49 -3.80 -16.74 -8.26
C ASN A 49 -2.60 -16.65 -7.32
N ARG A 50 -2.20 -15.46 -6.92
CA ARG A 50 -1.12 -15.23 -5.97
C ARG A 50 -1.47 -15.80 -4.61
N GLN A 51 -2.66 -15.53 -4.09
CA GLN A 51 -3.12 -16.06 -2.83
C GLN A 51 -3.21 -17.58 -2.86
N ALA A 52 -3.80 -18.17 -3.90
CA ALA A 52 -3.91 -19.61 -4.05
C ALA A 52 -2.53 -20.29 -4.07
N LYS A 53 -1.56 -19.72 -4.79
CA LYS A 53 -0.19 -20.24 -4.85
C LYS A 53 0.50 -20.17 -3.50
N ILE A 54 0.45 -19.03 -2.82
CA ILE A 54 1.09 -18.83 -1.52
C ILE A 54 0.43 -19.71 -0.45
N SER A 55 -0.90 -19.78 -0.42
CA SER A 55 -1.64 -20.66 0.50
C SER A 55 -1.23 -22.13 0.32
N THR A 56 -1.07 -22.57 -0.92
CA THR A 56 -0.64 -23.95 -1.22
C THR A 56 0.78 -24.21 -0.72
N ILE A 57 1.73 -23.32 -0.96
CA ILE A 57 3.12 -23.41 -0.50
C ILE A 57 3.17 -23.53 1.03
N LEU A 58 2.51 -22.60 1.71
CA LEU A 58 2.52 -22.55 3.17
C LEU A 58 1.81 -23.77 3.80
N ALA A 59 0.64 -24.14 3.29
CA ALA A 59 -0.15 -25.27 3.83
C ALA A 59 0.50 -26.62 3.59
N SER A 60 1.25 -26.79 2.50
CA SER A 60 1.98 -28.02 2.22
C SER A 60 3.26 -28.19 3.03
N GLY A 61 3.75 -27.12 3.68
CA GLY A 61 5.06 -27.11 4.34
C GLY A 61 6.21 -27.20 3.33
N ASP A 62 6.05 -26.60 2.14
CA ASP A 62 7.10 -26.60 1.12
C ASP A 62 8.32 -25.83 1.64
N GLN A 63 9.46 -26.50 1.69
CA GLN A 63 10.73 -25.96 2.22
C GLN A 63 11.56 -25.23 1.17
N ASN A 64 11.12 -25.22 -0.10
CA ASN A 64 11.89 -24.59 -1.18
C ASN A 64 11.77 -23.06 -1.20
N ILE A 65 10.75 -22.52 -0.55
CA ILE A 65 10.52 -21.06 -0.45
C ILE A 65 10.70 -20.65 1.01
N ASP A 66 11.67 -19.78 1.27
CA ASP A 66 11.99 -19.29 2.60
C ASP A 66 11.16 -18.06 2.96
N LEU A 67 11.23 -17.03 2.14
CA LEU A 67 10.54 -15.76 2.33
C LEU A 67 9.52 -15.52 1.22
N ILE A 68 8.44 -14.85 1.58
CA ILE A 68 7.38 -14.49 0.63
C ILE A 68 7.00 -13.02 0.85
N SER A 69 6.91 -12.25 -0.25
CA SER A 69 6.30 -10.93 -0.19
C SER A 69 4.78 -11.04 -0.24
N VAL A 70 4.12 -10.44 0.73
CA VAL A 70 2.66 -10.42 0.87
C VAL A 70 2.15 -9.01 1.14
N ASN A 71 0.91 -8.74 0.80
CA ASN A 71 0.23 -7.54 1.25
C ASN A 71 -0.48 -7.80 2.60
N ASP A 72 -1.02 -6.76 3.20
CA ASP A 72 -1.70 -6.84 4.50
C ASP A 72 -2.94 -7.74 4.50
N GLU A 73 -3.66 -7.87 3.39
CA GLU A 73 -4.80 -8.79 3.26
C GLU A 73 -4.37 -10.24 3.46
N MET A 74 -3.23 -10.62 2.88
CA MET A 74 -2.69 -11.97 3.00
C MET A 74 -2.11 -12.26 4.39
N ILE A 75 -1.39 -11.29 4.99
CA ILE A 75 -0.85 -11.50 6.34
C ILE A 75 -1.97 -11.68 7.36
N SER A 76 -3.07 -10.94 7.24
CA SER A 76 -4.23 -11.11 8.11
C SER A 76 -4.80 -12.53 8.08
N GLU A 77 -4.70 -13.21 6.95
CA GLU A 77 -5.13 -14.62 6.84
C GLU A 77 -4.08 -15.59 7.37
N PHE A 78 -2.81 -15.43 6.96
CA PHE A 78 -1.79 -16.47 7.19
C PHE A 78 -1.27 -16.53 8.62
N LYS A 79 -1.26 -15.40 9.35
CA LYS A 79 -0.79 -15.37 10.76
C LYS A 79 -1.62 -16.26 11.69
N HIS A 80 -2.92 -16.44 11.41
CA HIS A 80 -3.80 -17.32 12.21
C HIS A 80 -3.58 -18.81 11.98
N LYS A 81 -2.97 -19.18 10.85
CA LYS A 81 -2.89 -20.58 10.41
C LYS A 81 -1.64 -21.32 10.91
N GLY A 82 -0.74 -20.63 11.61
CA GLY A 82 0.50 -21.23 12.13
C GLY A 82 1.52 -21.57 11.04
N TYR A 83 1.41 -20.97 9.85
CA TYR A 83 2.33 -21.20 8.73
C TYR A 83 3.59 -20.34 8.78
N LEU A 84 3.58 -19.31 9.60
CA LEU A 84 4.61 -18.28 9.62
C LEU A 84 5.49 -18.38 10.86
N GLU A 85 6.77 -18.10 10.69
CA GLU A 85 7.73 -18.01 11.80
C GLU A 85 7.57 -16.68 12.53
N PRO A 86 7.48 -16.67 13.87
CA PRO A 86 7.51 -15.45 14.67
C PRO A 86 8.85 -14.72 14.55
N LEU A 87 8.83 -13.39 14.42
CA LEU A 87 10.00 -12.57 14.09
C LEU A 87 10.44 -11.61 15.20
N GLU A 88 9.68 -11.46 16.29
CA GLU A 88 9.96 -10.47 17.34
C GLU A 88 11.31 -10.66 18.04
N LYS A 89 11.80 -11.88 18.13
CA LYS A 89 13.07 -12.18 18.81
C LYS A 89 14.30 -11.92 17.96
N ASN A 90 14.20 -12.20 16.67
CA ASN A 90 15.37 -12.22 15.78
C ASN A 90 15.43 -11.03 14.84
N VAL A 91 14.30 -10.38 14.52
CA VAL A 91 14.22 -9.32 13.51
C VAL A 91 13.49 -8.08 14.05
N MET A 92 12.24 -8.25 14.41
CA MET A 92 11.35 -7.15 14.82
C MET A 92 11.41 -6.93 16.32
N THR A 93 12.62 -6.65 16.84
CA THR A 93 12.83 -6.30 18.25
C THR A 93 12.13 -5.00 18.59
N GLU A 94 11.93 -4.71 19.86
CA GLU A 94 11.27 -3.48 20.33
C GLU A 94 11.91 -2.22 19.71
N GLU A 95 13.25 -2.16 19.70
CA GLU A 95 14.01 -1.04 19.08
C GLU A 95 13.73 -0.89 17.58
N VAL A 96 13.65 -2.01 16.84
CA VAL A 96 13.36 -1.98 15.40
C VAL A 96 11.92 -1.54 15.14
N ARG A 97 10.96 -2.04 15.94
CA ARG A 97 9.54 -1.71 15.80
C ARG A 97 9.25 -0.22 15.95
N ASP A 98 9.97 0.48 16.82
CA ASP A 98 9.78 1.93 17.06
C ASP A 98 9.92 2.78 15.78
N SER A 99 10.57 2.25 14.76
CA SER A 99 10.78 2.94 13.48
C SER A 99 9.65 2.73 12.45
N PHE A 100 8.63 1.95 12.80
CA PHE A 100 7.48 1.66 11.93
C PHE A 100 6.19 2.26 12.50
N PRO A 101 5.12 2.42 11.69
CA PRO A 101 3.83 2.87 12.19
C PRO A 101 3.24 1.89 13.23
N GLN A 102 3.13 2.30 14.50
CA GLN A 102 2.81 1.40 15.63
C GLN A 102 1.42 0.78 15.50
N GLU A 103 0.38 1.59 15.28
CA GLU A 103 -1.00 1.08 15.14
C GLU A 103 -1.12 0.07 14.00
N TYR A 104 -0.34 0.28 12.93
CA TYR A 104 -0.29 -0.66 11.80
C TYR A 104 0.38 -1.99 12.19
N LEU A 105 1.51 -1.95 12.90
CA LEU A 105 2.18 -3.16 13.38
C LEU A 105 1.26 -3.98 14.29
N GLU A 106 0.61 -3.33 15.24
CA GLU A 106 -0.30 -3.98 16.19
C GLU A 106 -1.51 -4.62 15.50
N SER A 107 -2.11 -3.91 14.55
CA SER A 107 -3.33 -4.38 13.89
C SER A 107 -3.07 -5.43 12.80
N ILE A 108 -1.97 -5.32 12.08
CA ILE A 108 -1.70 -6.15 10.89
C ILE A 108 -0.63 -7.20 11.14
N CYS A 109 0.53 -6.80 11.70
CA CYS A 109 1.68 -7.68 11.79
C CYS A 109 1.69 -8.57 13.03
N GLU A 110 1.02 -8.13 14.11
CA GLU A 110 0.99 -8.82 15.39
C GLU A 110 -0.23 -9.75 15.52
N GLU A 111 -0.01 -10.83 16.26
CA GLU A 111 -1.07 -11.69 16.78
C GLU A 111 -0.61 -12.42 18.03
N ASN A 112 -1.40 -12.35 19.10
CA ASN A 112 -1.13 -13.04 20.37
C ASN A 112 0.28 -12.76 20.94
N GLY A 113 0.79 -11.52 20.73
CA GLY A 113 2.11 -11.10 21.20
C GLY A 113 3.27 -11.55 20.30
N HIS A 114 2.99 -12.08 19.13
CA HIS A 114 3.99 -12.46 18.13
C HIS A 114 3.89 -11.53 16.91
N ILE A 115 5.04 -11.19 16.33
CA ILE A 115 5.14 -10.45 15.07
C ILE A 115 5.46 -11.42 13.95
N TYR A 116 4.63 -11.46 12.89
CA TYR A 116 4.74 -12.43 11.81
C TYR A 116 5.24 -11.87 10.49
N SER A 117 5.47 -10.56 10.40
CA SER A 117 5.90 -9.94 9.15
C SER A 117 6.78 -8.73 9.35
N VAL A 118 7.56 -8.40 8.32
CA VAL A 118 8.41 -7.21 8.25
C VAL A 118 7.92 -6.35 7.11
N PRO A 119 7.29 -5.20 7.37
CA PRO A 119 6.94 -4.25 6.33
C PRO A 119 8.21 -3.71 5.63
N PHE A 120 8.21 -3.66 4.30
CA PHE A 120 9.35 -3.11 3.54
C PHE A 120 8.95 -1.93 2.66
N GLN A 121 7.71 -1.89 2.18
CA GLN A 121 7.17 -0.79 1.39
C GLN A 121 5.86 -0.32 2.00
N MET A 122 5.71 0.99 2.11
CA MET A 122 4.49 1.64 2.58
C MET A 122 3.76 2.28 1.41
N ASP A 123 2.48 1.98 1.30
CA ASP A 123 1.55 2.63 0.39
C ASP A 123 0.52 3.43 1.19
N ILE A 124 0.51 4.74 1.00
CA ILE A 124 -0.48 5.65 1.59
C ILE A 124 -1.50 5.99 0.52
N MET A 125 -2.78 5.94 0.86
CA MET A 125 -3.83 6.41 -0.03
C MET A 125 -3.82 7.92 -0.04
N MET A 126 -3.28 8.48 -1.13
CA MET A 126 -3.12 9.90 -1.33
C MET A 126 -4.34 10.48 -2.05
N PHE A 127 -4.59 11.76 -1.81
CA PHE A 127 -5.51 12.54 -2.64
C PHE A 127 -4.73 13.12 -3.83
N TRP A 128 -5.12 12.72 -5.03
CA TRP A 128 -4.49 13.15 -6.27
C TRP A 128 -5.40 14.11 -7.01
N VAL A 129 -4.84 15.16 -7.58
CA VAL A 129 -5.59 16.18 -8.33
C VAL A 129 -5.03 16.36 -9.73
N ASN A 130 -5.91 16.63 -10.67
CA ASN A 130 -5.56 17.14 -11.98
C ASN A 130 -5.59 18.68 -11.93
N GLN A 131 -4.42 19.30 -11.78
CA GLN A 131 -4.29 20.73 -11.57
C GLN A 131 -4.79 21.57 -12.74
N GLU A 132 -4.74 21.03 -13.95
CA GLU A 132 -5.27 21.72 -15.12
C GLU A 132 -6.78 21.89 -15.03
N LEU A 133 -7.51 20.81 -14.64
CA LEU A 133 -8.96 20.88 -14.45
C LEU A 133 -9.35 21.77 -13.26
N LEU A 134 -8.58 21.74 -12.17
CA LEU A 134 -8.80 22.65 -11.04
C LEU A 134 -8.67 24.11 -11.47
N LYS A 135 -7.62 24.47 -12.20
CA LYS A 135 -7.41 25.82 -12.70
C LYS A 135 -8.51 26.29 -13.64
N GLN A 136 -9.04 25.41 -14.49
CA GLN A 136 -10.20 25.71 -15.34
C GLN A 136 -11.44 26.09 -14.52
N ALA A 137 -11.58 25.52 -13.32
CA ALA A 137 -12.64 25.84 -12.37
C ALA A 137 -12.35 27.07 -11.51
N GLY A 138 -11.17 27.68 -11.62
CA GLY A 138 -10.73 28.75 -10.74
C GLY A 138 -10.31 28.29 -9.34
N LEU A 139 -9.96 27.02 -9.20
CA LEU A 139 -9.50 26.43 -7.95
C LEU A 139 -7.99 26.21 -7.97
N ASP A 140 -7.32 26.54 -6.89
CA ASP A 140 -5.92 26.19 -6.67
C ASP A 140 -5.77 24.82 -5.99
N GLU A 141 -6.72 24.46 -5.14
CA GLU A 141 -6.79 23.19 -4.39
C GLU A 141 -8.26 22.81 -4.11
N ILE A 142 -8.49 21.58 -3.69
CA ILE A 142 -9.76 21.13 -3.12
C ILE A 142 -9.63 21.17 -1.60
N LYS A 143 -10.40 22.01 -0.93
CA LYS A 143 -10.36 22.20 0.53
C LYS A 143 -11.44 21.39 1.25
N ASP A 144 -12.60 21.31 0.64
CA ASP A 144 -13.78 20.65 1.20
C ASP A 144 -14.73 20.16 0.09
N THR A 145 -15.87 19.63 0.51
CA THR A 145 -16.88 19.05 -0.39
C THR A 145 -17.53 20.09 -1.31
N GLY A 146 -17.57 21.35 -0.93
CA GLY A 146 -18.12 22.43 -1.78
C GLY A 146 -17.28 22.69 -3.02
N ASP A 147 -15.98 22.45 -2.96
CA ASP A 147 -15.09 22.61 -4.09
C ASP A 147 -15.34 21.56 -5.19
N PHE A 148 -15.85 20.37 -4.84
CA PHE A 148 -16.28 19.39 -5.86
C PHE A 148 -17.45 19.89 -6.69
N ASP A 149 -18.39 20.61 -6.09
CA ASP A 149 -19.50 21.23 -6.81
C ASP A 149 -19.01 22.32 -7.78
N ILE A 150 -18.05 23.13 -7.33
CA ILE A 150 -17.44 24.17 -8.15
C ILE A 150 -16.70 23.51 -9.34
N LEU A 151 -15.92 22.49 -9.07
CA LEU A 151 -15.18 21.77 -10.09
C LEU A 151 -16.14 21.11 -11.10
N GLN A 152 -17.19 20.41 -10.64
CA GLN A 152 -18.16 19.75 -11.52
C GLN A 152 -18.88 20.72 -12.42
N LYS A 153 -19.26 21.90 -11.92
CA LYS A 153 -19.89 22.95 -12.71
C LYS A 153 -18.99 23.50 -13.82
N SER A 154 -17.67 23.44 -13.64
CA SER A 154 -16.70 23.91 -14.65
C SER A 154 -16.43 22.89 -15.75
N LEU A 155 -16.69 21.60 -15.52
CA LEU A 155 -16.43 20.53 -16.48
C LEU A 155 -17.47 20.57 -17.59
N LYS A 156 -17.01 20.79 -18.82
CA LYS A 156 -17.88 21.01 -19.99
C LYS A 156 -18.29 19.74 -20.69
N ASN A 157 -17.52 18.66 -20.50
CA ASN A 157 -17.79 17.38 -21.14
C ASN A 157 -18.67 16.54 -20.20
N SER A 158 -19.71 15.93 -20.74
CA SER A 158 -20.63 15.08 -19.97
C SER A 158 -19.99 13.82 -19.42
N ASP A 159 -18.79 13.46 -19.90
CA ASP A 159 -18.03 12.28 -19.50
C ASP A 159 -16.83 12.62 -18.59
N GLN A 160 -16.79 13.87 -18.06
CA GLN A 160 -15.83 14.32 -17.05
C GLN A 160 -16.53 14.51 -15.70
N TYR A 161 -15.86 14.15 -14.63
CA TYR A 161 -16.37 14.21 -13.27
C TYR A 161 -15.35 14.86 -12.33
N ALA A 162 -15.83 15.56 -11.32
CA ALA A 162 -14.96 16.17 -10.32
C ALA A 162 -14.16 15.14 -9.55
N TYR A 163 -14.78 13.98 -9.25
CA TYR A 163 -14.17 12.90 -8.48
C TYR A 163 -14.31 11.57 -9.24
N GLY A 164 -13.27 10.75 -9.19
CA GLY A 164 -13.27 9.38 -9.70
C GLY A 164 -12.83 8.39 -8.63
N ASP A 165 -13.29 7.16 -8.76
CA ASP A 165 -12.97 6.09 -7.81
C ASP A 165 -13.03 4.71 -8.48
N ALA A 166 -12.67 3.68 -7.73
CA ALA A 166 -12.75 2.28 -8.13
C ALA A 166 -13.70 1.54 -7.17
N TRP A 167 -14.94 1.31 -7.59
CA TRP A 167 -15.99 0.69 -6.76
C TRP A 167 -16.38 -0.72 -7.24
N GLU A 168 -15.52 -1.36 -8.02
CA GLU A 168 -15.69 -2.78 -8.28
C GLU A 168 -15.61 -3.57 -6.96
N ASN A 169 -16.31 -4.68 -6.85
CA ASN A 169 -16.54 -5.42 -5.60
C ASN A 169 -15.30 -5.65 -4.74
N THR A 170 -14.15 -5.93 -5.36
CA THR A 170 -12.91 -6.20 -4.62
C THR A 170 -12.14 -4.94 -4.21
N HIS A 171 -12.58 -3.75 -4.65
CA HIS A 171 -11.90 -2.48 -4.44
C HIS A 171 -12.71 -1.50 -3.60
N VAL A 172 -14.04 -1.52 -3.69
CA VAL A 172 -14.94 -0.54 -3.06
C VAL A 172 -14.77 -0.45 -1.54
N TYR A 173 -14.38 -1.54 -0.87
CA TYR A 173 -14.18 -1.55 0.56
C TYR A 173 -13.08 -0.55 1.02
N ASN A 174 -12.05 -0.32 0.20
CA ASN A 174 -11.01 0.68 0.48
C ASN A 174 -11.60 2.09 0.53
N SER A 175 -12.39 2.45 -0.48
CA SER A 175 -13.04 3.75 -0.58
C SER A 175 -14.07 3.92 0.53
N LEU A 176 -14.89 2.91 0.77
CA LEU A 176 -15.90 2.94 1.83
C LEU A 176 -15.25 3.11 3.22
N ALA A 177 -14.18 2.38 3.51
CA ALA A 177 -13.42 2.54 4.75
C ALA A 177 -12.85 3.96 4.88
N GLN A 178 -12.34 4.52 3.80
CA GLN A 178 -11.83 5.89 3.76
C GLN A 178 -12.92 6.90 4.13
N PHE A 179 -14.10 6.79 3.53
CA PHE A 179 -15.21 7.69 3.82
C PHE A 179 -15.78 7.48 5.24
N VAL A 180 -15.92 6.24 5.69
CA VAL A 180 -16.33 5.94 7.08
C VAL A 180 -15.37 6.60 8.09
N ASN A 181 -14.06 6.55 7.83
CA ASN A 181 -13.06 7.21 8.66
C ASN A 181 -13.20 8.75 8.65
N PHE A 182 -13.56 9.36 7.52
CA PHE A 182 -13.83 10.81 7.47
C PHE A 182 -14.99 11.24 8.37
N TRP A 183 -16.01 10.37 8.51
CA TRP A 183 -17.15 10.58 9.39
C TRP A 183 -16.89 10.18 10.84
N GLY A 184 -15.76 9.52 11.13
CA GLY A 184 -15.44 8.98 12.46
C GLY A 184 -16.33 7.80 12.86
N GLY A 185 -16.85 7.07 11.87
CA GLY A 185 -17.60 5.83 12.05
C GLY A 185 -16.72 4.61 12.25
N ASP A 186 -17.35 3.45 12.40
CA ASP A 186 -16.71 2.14 12.44
C ASP A 186 -17.16 1.32 11.23
N TYR A 187 -16.21 0.91 10.41
CA TYR A 187 -16.46 0.10 9.21
C TYR A 187 -17.20 -1.22 9.51
N PHE A 188 -16.97 -1.80 10.68
CA PHE A 188 -17.61 -3.06 11.10
C PHE A 188 -18.94 -2.87 11.83
N ASP A 189 -19.33 -1.63 12.16
CA ASP A 189 -20.63 -1.31 12.78
C ASP A 189 -21.53 -0.51 11.83
N TRP A 190 -22.39 -1.23 11.11
CA TRP A 190 -23.39 -0.64 10.22
C TRP A 190 -24.64 -0.11 10.93
N THR A 191 -24.71 -0.25 12.26
CA THR A 191 -25.75 0.39 13.08
C THR A 191 -25.34 1.79 13.53
N ASP A 192 -24.05 2.13 13.43
CA ASP A 192 -23.52 3.47 13.71
C ASP A 192 -24.05 4.47 12.66
N PRO A 193 -24.75 5.55 13.10
CA PRO A 193 -25.21 6.60 12.20
C PRO A 193 -24.09 7.23 11.36
N LYS A 194 -22.88 7.37 11.90
CA LYS A 194 -21.72 7.93 11.18
C LYS A 194 -21.31 7.06 10.01
N THR A 195 -21.27 5.75 10.20
CA THR A 195 -20.98 4.78 9.13
C THR A 195 -22.04 4.87 8.03
N GLN A 196 -23.33 4.92 8.41
CA GLN A 196 -24.42 5.08 7.45
C GLN A 196 -24.36 6.42 6.71
N ASP A 197 -24.01 7.51 7.39
CA ASP A 197 -23.93 8.84 6.77
C ASP A 197 -22.78 8.92 5.77
N ALA A 198 -21.65 8.28 6.04
CA ALA A 198 -20.56 8.16 5.07
C ALA A 198 -21.01 7.45 3.77
N ALA A 199 -21.74 6.33 3.90
CA ALA A 199 -22.28 5.63 2.74
C ALA A 199 -23.34 6.46 1.99
N ARG A 200 -24.19 7.20 2.70
CA ARG A 200 -25.15 8.14 2.09
C ARG A 200 -24.44 9.26 1.32
N TYR A 201 -23.33 9.75 1.84
CA TYR A 201 -22.53 10.76 1.14
C TYR A 201 -21.94 10.19 -0.16
N MET A 202 -21.35 8.99 -0.14
CA MET A 202 -20.87 8.36 -1.37
C MET A 202 -21.99 8.20 -2.41
N LYS A 203 -23.19 7.78 -1.97
CA LYS A 203 -24.37 7.74 -2.85
C LYS A 203 -24.74 9.11 -3.39
N SER A 204 -24.70 10.17 -2.56
CA SER A 204 -25.01 11.54 -3.02
C SER A 204 -24.06 12.03 -4.11
N MET A 205 -22.79 11.63 -4.08
CA MET A 205 -21.84 11.97 -5.15
C MET A 205 -22.28 11.41 -6.52
N LEU A 206 -22.95 10.25 -6.55
CA LEU A 206 -23.55 9.70 -7.77
C LEU A 206 -24.81 10.47 -8.18
N ASP A 207 -25.72 10.71 -7.23
CA ASP A 207 -26.99 11.37 -7.48
C ASP A 207 -26.79 12.81 -8.00
N GLU A 208 -25.76 13.49 -7.48
CA GLU A 208 -25.36 14.86 -7.85
C GLU A 208 -24.37 14.90 -9.03
N LYS A 209 -24.01 13.75 -9.58
CA LYS A 209 -23.08 13.59 -10.70
C LYS A 209 -21.67 14.15 -10.44
N ILE A 210 -21.23 14.15 -9.19
CA ILE A 210 -19.85 14.48 -8.80
C ILE A 210 -18.92 13.34 -9.24
N THR A 211 -19.43 12.12 -9.28
CA THR A 211 -18.71 10.92 -9.73
C THR A 211 -19.54 10.11 -10.73
N SER A 212 -18.85 9.22 -11.47
CA SER A 212 -19.46 8.40 -12.53
C SER A 212 -19.99 7.06 -12.03
N PRO A 213 -21.18 6.62 -12.47
CA PRO A 213 -21.62 5.25 -12.20
C PRO A 213 -20.73 4.18 -12.88
N ALA A 214 -19.92 4.54 -13.86
CA ALA A 214 -18.97 3.62 -14.49
C ALA A 214 -17.93 3.04 -13.51
N GLN A 215 -17.68 3.72 -12.40
CA GLN A 215 -16.73 3.25 -11.39
C GLN A 215 -17.15 1.96 -10.65
N PHE A 216 -18.42 1.53 -10.74
CA PHE A 216 -18.88 0.25 -10.19
C PHE A 216 -18.26 -0.99 -10.86
N VAL A 217 -17.65 -0.82 -12.02
CA VAL A 217 -16.95 -1.89 -12.73
C VAL A 217 -15.45 -1.61 -12.87
N ASP A 218 -14.98 -0.50 -12.32
CA ASP A 218 -13.57 -0.10 -12.37
C ASP A 218 -12.82 -0.64 -11.15
N GLN A 219 -11.68 -1.25 -11.43
CA GLN A 219 -10.59 -1.48 -10.49
C GLN A 219 -9.60 -0.30 -10.55
N TYR A 220 -8.52 -0.34 -9.77
CA TYR A 220 -7.57 0.77 -9.75
C TYR A 220 -6.95 1.06 -11.12
N GLU A 221 -6.62 0.04 -11.91
CA GLU A 221 -6.03 0.22 -13.24
C GLU A 221 -6.94 1.03 -14.18
N GLN A 222 -8.24 0.72 -14.21
CA GLN A 222 -9.20 1.45 -15.06
C GLN A 222 -9.42 2.88 -14.56
N MET A 223 -9.46 3.07 -13.23
CA MET A 223 -9.55 4.40 -12.64
C MET A 223 -8.32 5.25 -12.97
N GLU A 224 -7.11 4.72 -12.81
CA GLU A 224 -5.85 5.38 -13.16
C GLU A 224 -5.82 5.78 -14.65
N GLU A 225 -6.21 4.88 -15.54
CA GLU A 225 -6.25 5.13 -16.98
C GLU A 225 -7.22 6.27 -17.31
N LYS A 226 -8.40 6.30 -16.70
CA LYS A 226 -9.38 7.38 -16.86
C LYS A 226 -8.85 8.70 -16.29
N PHE A 227 -8.18 8.68 -15.15
CA PHE A 227 -7.58 9.84 -14.54
C PHE A 227 -6.46 10.44 -15.41
N ILE A 228 -5.55 9.60 -15.93
CA ILE A 228 -4.51 9.98 -16.90
C ILE A 228 -5.13 10.66 -18.13
N ARG A 229 -6.27 10.16 -18.60
CA ARG A 229 -7.00 10.73 -19.76
C ARG A 229 -7.82 11.99 -19.43
N GLY A 230 -7.73 12.51 -18.21
CA GLY A 230 -8.44 13.73 -17.79
C GLY A 230 -9.95 13.56 -17.61
N LYS A 231 -10.44 12.32 -17.33
CA LYS A 231 -11.85 12.07 -17.04
C LYS A 231 -12.26 12.50 -15.64
N TYR A 232 -11.32 12.59 -14.72
CA TYR A 232 -11.53 12.94 -13.32
C TYR A 232 -10.69 14.14 -12.91
N GLY A 233 -11.26 15.03 -12.09
CA GLY A 233 -10.55 16.15 -11.50
C GLY A 233 -9.67 15.72 -10.34
N CYS A 234 -10.12 14.76 -9.56
CA CYS A 234 -9.36 14.16 -8.45
C CYS A 234 -9.78 12.71 -8.18
N VAL A 235 -8.89 11.97 -7.53
CA VAL A 235 -9.09 10.58 -7.12
C VAL A 235 -8.35 10.31 -5.81
N PHE A 236 -8.77 9.29 -5.07
CA PHE A 236 -7.93 8.63 -4.08
C PHE A 236 -7.22 7.44 -4.69
N MET A 237 -5.92 7.38 -4.53
CA MET A 237 -5.09 6.27 -5.00
C MET A 237 -3.83 6.12 -4.14
N TYR A 238 -3.37 4.91 -3.98
CA TYR A 238 -2.14 4.62 -3.25
C TYR A 238 -0.90 5.21 -3.92
N THR A 239 0.12 5.50 -3.13
CA THR A 239 1.40 6.06 -3.61
C THR A 239 2.06 5.25 -4.71
N GLY A 240 1.77 3.95 -4.80
CA GLY A 240 2.23 3.08 -5.89
C GLY A 240 1.85 3.57 -7.30
N ALA A 241 0.79 4.35 -7.46
CA ALA A 241 0.39 4.96 -8.72
C ALA A 241 1.40 5.99 -9.28
N LEU A 242 2.30 6.50 -8.44
CA LEU A 242 3.30 7.50 -8.86
C LEU A 242 4.11 7.04 -10.07
N GLY A 243 4.55 5.78 -10.06
CA GLY A 243 5.31 5.20 -11.18
C GLY A 243 4.52 5.26 -12.50
N THR A 244 3.24 4.90 -12.46
CA THR A 244 2.33 4.94 -13.63
C THR A 244 2.18 6.37 -14.18
N PHE A 245 2.02 7.35 -13.29
CA PHE A 245 1.87 8.75 -13.71
C PHE A 245 3.18 9.37 -14.23
N LEU A 246 4.32 8.96 -13.69
CA LEU A 246 5.65 9.34 -14.22
C LEU A 246 5.88 8.75 -15.61
N ASP A 247 5.61 7.46 -15.80
CA ASP A 247 5.81 6.76 -17.07
C ASP A 247 4.88 7.32 -18.17
N ALA A 248 3.69 7.79 -17.80
CA ALA A 248 2.76 8.46 -18.71
C ALA A 248 3.08 9.94 -18.98
N ASP A 249 4.12 10.50 -18.35
CA ASP A 249 4.49 11.93 -18.42
C ASP A 249 3.32 12.88 -18.03
N VAL A 250 2.51 12.45 -17.06
CA VAL A 250 1.37 13.27 -16.57
C VAL A 250 1.57 13.79 -15.15
N TYR A 251 2.65 13.40 -14.47
CA TYR A 251 2.94 13.86 -13.12
C TYR A 251 3.65 15.20 -13.11
N GLY A 252 3.27 16.10 -12.20
CA GLY A 252 3.92 17.39 -11.97
C GLY A 252 3.00 18.44 -11.37
N LYS A 253 3.59 19.52 -10.84
CA LYS A 253 2.89 20.61 -10.14
C LYS A 253 1.68 21.21 -10.89
N ASN A 254 1.73 21.26 -12.22
CA ASN A 254 0.66 21.80 -13.06
C ASN A 254 -0.12 20.71 -13.80
N LYS A 255 0.15 19.47 -13.52
CA LYS A 255 -0.44 18.27 -14.09
C LYS A 255 -1.15 17.48 -12.97
N ILE A 256 -1.05 16.16 -13.01
CA ILE A 256 -1.48 15.29 -11.89
C ILE A 256 -0.42 15.34 -10.79
N HIS A 257 -0.83 15.52 -9.55
CA HIS A 257 0.07 15.44 -8.39
C HIS A 257 -0.68 15.10 -7.10
N MET A 258 0.07 14.69 -6.08
CA MET A 258 -0.44 14.48 -4.73
C MET A 258 -0.75 15.82 -4.07
N ALA A 259 -1.92 15.93 -3.44
CA ALA A 259 -2.41 17.13 -2.79
C ALA A 259 -2.73 16.88 -1.30
N PRO A 260 -2.84 17.95 -0.49
CA PRO A 260 -3.33 17.83 0.88
C PRO A 260 -4.73 17.21 0.93
N LEU A 261 -5.03 16.46 2.00
CA LEU A 261 -6.38 15.91 2.19
C LEU A 261 -7.41 17.03 2.35
N PRO A 262 -8.49 17.01 1.58
CA PRO A 262 -9.63 17.91 1.83
C PRO A 262 -10.39 17.49 3.08
N MET A 263 -11.13 18.41 3.66
CA MET A 263 -12.07 18.13 4.75
C MET A 263 -13.39 17.64 4.17
N PHE A 264 -13.60 16.32 4.19
CA PHE A 264 -14.87 15.73 3.77
C PHE A 264 -15.95 15.87 4.85
N HIS A 265 -15.59 15.63 6.10
CA HIS A 265 -16.50 15.76 7.23
C HIS A 265 -15.74 16.17 8.50
N GLU A 266 -15.61 15.31 9.49
CA GLU A 266 -15.03 15.70 10.79
C GLU A 266 -13.54 15.38 10.95
N LYS A 267 -13.01 14.47 10.13
CA LYS A 267 -11.62 14.00 10.26
C LYS A 267 -10.86 14.08 8.96
N LYS A 268 -9.57 14.40 9.08
CA LYS A 268 -8.59 14.22 8.01
C LYS A 268 -7.78 12.97 8.31
N SER A 269 -8.12 11.88 7.66
CA SER A 269 -7.46 10.59 7.80
C SER A 269 -7.33 9.91 6.44
N THR A 270 -6.46 8.93 6.33
CA THR A 270 -6.31 8.15 5.11
C THR A 270 -5.90 6.72 5.41
N ASN A 271 -6.12 5.84 4.45
CA ASN A 271 -5.74 4.45 4.58
C ASN A 271 -4.24 4.28 4.30
N ILE A 272 -3.63 3.36 5.02
CA ILE A 272 -2.27 2.89 4.80
C ILE A 272 -2.31 1.39 4.52
N ALA A 273 -1.50 0.97 3.57
CA ALA A 273 -1.22 -0.43 3.27
C ALA A 273 0.30 -0.64 3.26
N THR A 274 0.75 -1.88 3.38
CA THR A 274 2.16 -2.21 3.21
C THR A 274 2.33 -3.50 2.42
N TRP A 275 3.48 -3.60 1.76
CA TRP A 275 4.05 -4.88 1.35
C TRP A 275 5.03 -5.34 2.41
N GLN A 276 5.03 -6.64 2.71
CA GLN A 276 5.72 -7.21 3.84
C GLN A 276 6.39 -8.51 3.45
N TYR A 277 7.49 -8.84 4.14
CA TYR A 277 8.06 -10.18 4.10
C TYR A 277 7.49 -11.02 5.23
N VAL A 278 7.11 -12.25 4.91
CA VAL A 278 6.83 -13.31 5.88
C VAL A 278 7.82 -14.45 5.71
N LEU A 279 8.19 -15.09 6.82
CA LEU A 279 9.08 -16.24 6.85
C LEU A 279 8.24 -17.52 6.96
N ASN A 280 8.40 -18.40 5.98
CA ASN A 280 7.79 -19.72 5.98
C ASN A 280 8.32 -20.55 7.18
N ASN A 281 7.43 -20.97 8.05
CA ASN A 281 7.81 -21.75 9.24
C ASN A 281 8.51 -23.10 8.88
N ALA A 282 8.23 -23.65 7.70
CA ALA A 282 8.87 -24.88 7.20
C ALA A 282 10.28 -24.66 6.63
N SER A 283 10.74 -23.40 6.47
CA SER A 283 12.07 -23.09 5.92
C SER A 283 13.19 -23.75 6.74
N GLU A 284 14.14 -24.35 6.05
CA GLU A 284 15.40 -24.86 6.63
C GLU A 284 16.53 -23.81 6.63
N ASN A 285 16.33 -22.66 5.96
CA ASN A 285 17.32 -21.60 5.82
C ASN A 285 17.00 -20.38 6.72
N LYS A 286 16.44 -20.60 7.92
CA LYS A 286 15.98 -19.53 8.80
C LYS A 286 17.05 -18.53 9.18
N ASP A 287 18.31 -18.97 9.38
CA ASP A 287 19.41 -18.06 9.70
C ASP A 287 19.71 -17.08 8.55
N ALA A 288 19.70 -17.57 7.31
CA ALA A 288 19.85 -16.73 6.13
C ALA A 288 18.67 -15.76 5.99
N ALA A 289 17.44 -16.24 6.22
CA ALA A 289 16.23 -15.43 6.20
C ALA A 289 16.26 -14.34 7.27
N PHE A 290 16.67 -14.64 8.51
CA PHE A 290 16.81 -13.65 9.57
C PHE A 290 17.83 -12.57 9.20
N ARG A 291 18.97 -12.91 8.63
CA ARG A 291 19.98 -11.93 8.19
C ARG A 291 19.44 -11.00 7.10
N PHE A 292 18.74 -11.54 6.12
CA PHE A 292 18.08 -10.75 5.08
C PHE A 292 17.03 -9.81 5.68
N LEU A 293 16.15 -10.33 6.54
CA LEU A 293 15.10 -9.54 7.19
C LEU A 293 15.66 -8.48 8.13
N GLN A 294 16.72 -8.77 8.89
CA GLN A 294 17.42 -7.80 9.71
C GLN A 294 17.99 -6.65 8.87
N TYR A 295 18.57 -6.97 7.72
CA TYR A 295 19.07 -5.95 6.80
C TYR A 295 17.93 -5.10 6.21
N THR A 296 16.89 -5.72 5.70
CA THR A 296 15.75 -4.98 5.09
C THR A 296 14.98 -4.16 6.12
N ALA A 297 14.89 -4.60 7.37
CA ALA A 297 14.28 -3.86 8.47
C ALA A 297 15.18 -2.78 9.07
N SER A 298 16.48 -2.78 8.74
CA SER A 298 17.44 -1.78 9.24
C SER A 298 17.25 -0.43 8.53
N TYR A 299 17.77 0.63 9.16
CA TYR A 299 17.83 1.96 8.54
C TYR A 299 18.61 1.93 7.21
N GLU A 300 19.77 1.25 7.20
CA GLU A 300 20.62 1.12 6.02
C GLU A 300 19.90 0.40 4.87
N GLY A 301 19.37 -0.79 5.12
CA GLY A 301 18.69 -1.60 4.10
C GLY A 301 17.42 -0.94 3.58
N SER A 302 16.65 -0.30 4.47
CA SER A 302 15.45 0.46 4.11
C SER A 302 15.79 1.70 3.26
N THR A 303 16.90 2.39 3.56
CA THR A 303 17.41 3.52 2.77
C THR A 303 17.85 3.06 1.39
N GLU A 304 18.57 1.95 1.30
CA GLU A 304 19.03 1.37 0.04
C GLU A 304 17.85 0.93 -0.83
N TYR A 305 16.86 0.28 -0.22
CA TYR A 305 15.61 -0.08 -0.88
C TYR A 305 14.92 1.16 -1.48
N ALA A 306 14.74 2.22 -0.68
CA ALA A 306 14.11 3.45 -1.14
C ALA A 306 14.83 4.08 -2.33
N LYS A 307 16.16 4.13 -2.28
CA LYS A 307 17.00 4.72 -3.33
C LYS A 307 16.96 3.93 -4.64
N ILE A 308 17.05 2.61 -4.57
CA ILE A 308 17.08 1.74 -5.75
C ILE A 308 15.67 1.59 -6.33
N MET A 309 14.67 1.28 -5.49
CA MET A 309 13.30 1.04 -5.94
C MET A 309 12.58 2.33 -6.35
N LYS A 310 13.03 3.49 -5.86
CA LYS A 310 12.29 4.76 -6.00
C LYS A 310 10.87 4.68 -5.40
N SER A 311 10.75 3.95 -4.30
CA SER A 311 9.52 3.70 -3.55
C SER A 311 9.66 4.15 -2.10
N TYR A 312 8.55 4.38 -1.44
CA TYR A 312 8.56 4.78 -0.03
C TYR A 312 8.75 3.55 0.86
N PRO A 313 9.81 3.53 1.72
CA PRO A 313 10.02 2.43 2.63
C PRO A 313 9.00 2.46 3.78
N ALA A 314 8.81 1.33 4.45
CA ALA A 314 7.90 1.27 5.58
C ALA A 314 8.48 1.91 6.87
N ARG A 315 9.80 2.12 6.94
CA ARG A 315 10.44 2.83 8.06
C ARG A 315 10.18 4.32 7.97
N VAL A 316 9.49 4.86 8.98
CA VAL A 316 9.11 6.27 9.04
C VAL A 316 10.33 7.18 9.20
N ASP A 317 11.34 6.77 9.95
CA ASP A 317 12.56 7.55 10.16
C ASP A 317 13.39 7.73 8.87
N VAL A 318 13.31 6.78 7.93
CA VAL A 318 13.92 6.93 6.60
C VAL A 318 13.16 7.96 5.77
N ILE A 319 11.83 7.92 5.77
CA ILE A 319 11.00 8.92 5.06
C ILE A 319 11.22 10.33 5.64
N GLU A 320 11.34 10.44 6.96
CA GLU A 320 11.54 11.72 7.66
C GLU A 320 12.96 12.29 7.48
N ASN A 321 13.91 11.51 6.99
CA ASN A 321 15.26 12.00 6.71
C ASN A 321 15.25 12.93 5.49
N GLU A 322 15.62 14.20 5.69
CA GLU A 322 15.62 15.24 4.65
C GLU A 322 16.63 14.97 3.52
N ASP A 323 17.64 14.13 3.76
CA ASP A 323 18.61 13.72 2.74
C ASP A 323 18.04 12.67 1.74
N ILE A 324 16.87 12.11 2.02
CA ILE A 324 16.19 11.19 1.12
C ILE A 324 15.38 11.98 0.10
N ASP A 325 15.81 11.90 -1.16
CA ASP A 325 15.15 12.55 -2.29
C ASP A 325 14.36 11.51 -3.10
N LEU A 326 13.06 11.52 -2.91
CA LEU A 326 12.09 10.74 -3.69
C LEU A 326 11.02 11.68 -4.23
N GLU A 327 10.54 11.40 -5.43
CA GLU A 327 9.47 12.19 -6.03
C GLU A 327 8.23 12.20 -5.11
N GLY A 328 7.68 13.40 -4.83
CA GLY A 328 6.49 13.56 -3.99
C GLY A 328 6.69 13.36 -2.48
N ILE A 329 7.91 13.10 -2.00
CA ILE A 329 8.19 12.75 -0.59
C ILE A 329 7.71 13.82 0.40
N ASP A 330 7.75 15.09 0.05
CA ASP A 330 7.31 16.17 0.96
C ASP A 330 5.81 16.09 1.25
N MET A 331 5.00 15.68 0.27
CA MET A 331 3.58 15.44 0.51
C MET A 331 3.36 14.18 1.36
N VAL A 332 4.15 13.13 1.16
CA VAL A 332 4.12 11.93 2.01
C VAL A 332 4.49 12.28 3.46
N ARG A 333 5.55 13.07 3.68
CA ARG A 333 5.93 13.58 5.01
C ARG A 333 4.80 14.37 5.66
N LYS A 334 4.13 15.23 4.88
CA LYS A 334 2.96 15.98 5.36
C LYS A 334 1.84 15.05 5.83
N TYR A 335 1.52 14.00 5.07
CA TYR A 335 0.52 13.01 5.45
C TYR A 335 0.88 12.30 6.75
N LEU A 336 2.13 11.85 6.90
CA LEU A 336 2.62 11.19 8.11
C LEU A 336 2.54 12.07 9.36
N ARG A 337 2.77 13.38 9.20
CA ARG A 337 2.82 14.34 10.33
C ARG A 337 1.46 14.90 10.72
N GLU A 338 0.56 15.10 9.75
CA GLU A 338 -0.63 15.92 9.95
C GLU A 338 -1.94 15.10 9.96
N TYR A 339 -1.95 13.88 9.40
CA TYR A 339 -3.18 13.12 9.22
C TYR A 339 -3.13 11.78 9.97
N THR A 340 -4.30 11.30 10.38
CA THR A 340 -4.41 9.95 10.94
C THR A 340 -4.29 8.92 9.82
N LEU A 341 -3.38 7.96 9.99
CA LEU A 341 -3.21 6.83 9.07
C LEU A 341 -3.91 5.61 9.65
N ASN A 342 -4.93 5.12 8.94
CA ASN A 342 -5.70 3.96 9.37
C ASN A 342 -5.27 2.72 8.58
N ALA A 343 -5.10 1.60 9.27
CA ALA A 343 -5.03 0.32 8.60
C ALA A 343 -6.35 0.05 7.85
N ARG A 344 -6.28 -0.69 6.75
CA ARG A 344 -7.49 -1.14 6.05
C ARG A 344 -8.31 -2.05 6.96
N PRO A 345 -9.64 -2.10 6.83
CA PRO A 345 -10.50 -2.97 7.65
C PRO A 345 -10.35 -4.43 7.23
N LEU A 346 -9.45 -5.16 7.87
CA LEU A 346 -9.11 -6.54 7.56
C LEU A 346 -9.55 -7.48 8.67
N CYS A 347 -9.80 -8.73 8.32
CA CYS A 347 -10.20 -9.82 9.22
C CYS A 347 -9.48 -11.12 8.84
N GLU A 348 -9.68 -12.19 9.61
CA GLU A 348 -9.03 -13.50 9.39
C GLU A 348 -9.20 -14.05 7.96
N ASN A 349 -10.33 -13.77 7.32
CA ASN A 349 -10.62 -14.21 5.95
C ASN A 349 -10.88 -12.97 5.06
N SER A 350 -9.93 -12.03 5.05
CA SER A 350 -10.09 -10.76 4.37
C SER A 350 -10.38 -10.90 2.88
N MET A 351 -9.71 -11.83 2.19
CA MET A 351 -9.94 -12.00 0.74
C MET A 351 -11.36 -12.48 0.42
N GLY A 352 -11.90 -13.40 1.21
CA GLY A 352 -13.30 -13.83 1.06
C GLY A 352 -14.28 -12.75 1.49
N ALA A 353 -14.04 -12.10 2.62
CA ALA A 353 -14.91 -11.07 3.17
C ALA A 353 -14.99 -9.83 2.26
N VAL A 354 -13.89 -9.42 1.63
CA VAL A 354 -13.85 -8.31 0.66
C VAL A 354 -14.77 -8.58 -0.52
N SER A 355 -14.74 -9.81 -1.06
CA SER A 355 -15.61 -10.20 -2.17
C SER A 355 -17.10 -10.23 -1.80
N ASP A 356 -17.42 -10.61 -0.56
CA ASP A 356 -18.81 -10.75 -0.10
C ASP A 356 -19.44 -9.41 0.30
N MET A 357 -18.64 -8.44 0.70
CA MET A 357 -19.12 -7.12 1.15
C MET A 357 -19.14 -6.04 0.06
N GLY A 358 -18.44 -6.26 -1.05
CA GLY A 358 -18.44 -5.37 -2.21
C GLY A 358 -19.67 -5.55 -3.07
#